data_a903eb73fa02f434f726e6e77964e0bc
#
_entry.id   a903eb73fa02f434f726e6e77964e0bc
#
_cell.length_a   1.000
_cell.length_b   1.000
_cell.length_c   1.000
_cell.angle_alpha   90.00
_cell.angle_beta   90.00
_cell.angle_gamma   90.00
#
_symmetry.space_group_name_H-M   'P 1'
#
loop_
_entity.id
_entity.type
_entity.pdbx_description
1 polymer ?
#
loop_
_entity_poly.entity_id
_entity_poly.type
_entity_poly.pdbx_seq_one_letter_code
_entity_poly.pdbx_strand_id
1 'polypeptide(L)'
;MVNEFEIKKQICDIGRRIYARNMVAANDGNISVKLNDNEFLCTPTGVSKGFMTPEFICKVDAQGNVIQANPGFKPSSEIKMHMRVYQKRPDVGSVVHAHPIYATSFAIAGIPLTQPIMPEAVIALGCVPIAEYGTPSTMEIPDNLEKYLPYFDAVLLENHGALTWSTDLNAAYMKMESVEFYAQLLYQSKLLGGPKEFDKENIKKLYEIRRKFGMPGKHPANLCQNKDGVNCHNCGGACHNEDYKQFPGYQYDFVGKDCDCDKDAAPAADTAKNDAELVAQITKQVMAQLGLK
;
A
#
# COMPACT_ATOMS: atom_id res chain seq x y z
N MET A 1 -20.33 -6.23 13.45
CA MET A 1 -19.09 -6.49 14.21
C MET A 1 -18.16 -7.29 13.32
N VAL A 2 -16.96 -6.83 13.13
CA VAL A 2 -15.94 -7.55 12.36
C VAL A 2 -15.60 -8.83 13.14
N ASN A 3 -15.69 -9.98 12.49
CA ASN A 3 -15.37 -11.24 13.14
C ASN A 3 -13.83 -11.38 13.25
N GLU A 4 -13.29 -11.18 14.43
CA GLU A 4 -11.83 -11.25 14.69
C GLU A 4 -11.22 -12.59 14.23
N PHE A 5 -11.93 -13.69 14.42
CA PHE A 5 -11.47 -15.02 14.01
C PHE A 5 -11.33 -15.13 12.48
N GLU A 6 -12.25 -14.54 11.73
CA GLU A 6 -12.16 -14.51 10.25
C GLU A 6 -10.98 -13.66 9.79
N ILE A 7 -10.67 -12.56 10.47
CA ILE A 7 -9.48 -11.76 10.17
C ILE A 7 -8.21 -12.57 10.46
N LYS A 8 -8.14 -13.29 11.57
CA LYS A 8 -7.01 -14.18 11.89
C LYS A 8 -6.81 -15.25 10.81
N LYS A 9 -7.88 -15.83 10.27
CA LYS A 9 -7.81 -16.75 9.12
C LYS A 9 -7.28 -16.05 7.86
N GLN A 10 -7.74 -14.84 7.57
CA GLN A 10 -7.24 -14.06 6.42
C GLN A 10 -5.75 -13.76 6.55
N ILE A 11 -5.26 -13.38 7.74
CA ILE A 11 -3.84 -13.18 8.00
C ILE A 11 -3.05 -14.47 7.71
N CYS A 12 -3.55 -15.62 8.15
CA CYS A 12 -2.92 -16.92 7.89
C CYS A 12 -2.94 -17.28 6.40
N ASP A 13 -4.03 -16.99 5.69
CA ASP A 13 -4.12 -17.21 4.26
C ASP A 13 -3.13 -16.33 3.47
N ILE A 14 -3.07 -15.05 3.78
CA ILE A 14 -2.06 -14.15 3.19
C ILE A 14 -0.64 -14.62 3.54
N GLY A 15 -0.40 -15.06 4.78
CA GLY A 15 0.88 -15.67 5.17
C GLY A 15 1.28 -16.85 4.29
N ARG A 16 0.35 -17.76 4.00
CA ARG A 16 0.59 -18.88 3.08
C ARG A 16 0.90 -18.41 1.65
N ARG A 17 0.18 -17.38 1.17
CA ARG A 17 0.40 -16.84 -0.19
C ARG A 17 1.78 -16.23 -0.34
N ILE A 18 2.22 -15.37 0.59
CA ILE A 18 3.55 -14.76 0.54
C ILE A 18 4.66 -15.81 0.66
N TYR A 19 4.46 -16.85 1.48
CA TYR A 19 5.39 -17.97 1.59
C TYR A 19 5.45 -18.80 0.28
N ALA A 20 4.30 -19.16 -0.27
CA ALA A 20 4.22 -19.94 -1.51
C ALA A 20 4.79 -19.21 -2.73
N ARG A 21 4.82 -17.86 -2.70
CA ARG A 21 5.40 -17.02 -3.75
C ARG A 21 6.87 -16.66 -3.50
N ASN A 22 7.52 -17.28 -2.53
CA ASN A 22 8.91 -17.02 -2.16
C ASN A 22 9.18 -15.55 -1.76
N MET A 23 8.17 -14.88 -1.20
CA MET A 23 8.32 -13.51 -0.70
C MET A 23 8.87 -13.45 0.73
N VAL A 24 9.01 -14.57 1.39
CA VAL A 24 9.62 -14.72 2.73
C VAL A 24 10.39 -16.01 2.81
N ALA A 25 11.48 -16.00 3.60
CA ALA A 25 12.24 -17.18 3.98
C ALA A 25 12.04 -17.46 5.49
N ALA A 26 12.23 -18.69 5.90
CA ALA A 26 12.19 -19.09 7.32
C ALA A 26 10.98 -18.48 8.08
N ASN A 27 11.26 -17.55 9.00
CA ASN A 27 10.25 -16.84 9.81
C ASN A 27 10.14 -15.35 9.47
N ASP A 28 10.71 -14.92 8.35
CA ASP A 28 10.71 -13.52 7.90
C ASP A 28 9.31 -13.00 7.59
N GLY A 29 9.21 -11.66 7.51
CA GLY A 29 7.99 -10.96 7.20
C GLY A 29 7.00 -10.89 8.35
N ASN A 30 6.08 -9.97 8.26
CA ASN A 30 5.01 -9.79 9.25
C ASN A 30 3.81 -9.07 8.63
N ILE A 31 2.64 -9.31 9.22
CA ILE A 31 1.35 -8.81 8.77
C ILE A 31 0.61 -8.27 9.98
N SER A 32 -0.06 -7.13 9.83
CA SER A 32 -0.99 -6.63 10.84
C SER A 32 -2.28 -6.10 10.24
N VAL A 33 -3.34 -6.12 11.04
CA VAL A 33 -4.67 -5.61 10.70
C VAL A 33 -5.20 -4.79 11.86
N LYS A 34 -5.68 -3.60 11.57
CA LYS A 34 -6.35 -2.71 12.51
C LYS A 34 -7.78 -3.18 12.72
N LEU A 35 -8.17 -3.51 13.95
CA LEU A 35 -9.55 -3.83 14.32
C LEU A 35 -10.36 -2.57 14.66
N ASN A 36 -9.72 -1.66 15.38
CA ASN A 36 -10.20 -0.34 15.75
C ASN A 36 -8.99 0.54 16.14
N ASP A 37 -9.21 1.74 16.64
CA ASP A 37 -8.12 2.66 16.95
C ASP A 37 -7.20 2.20 18.10
N ASN A 38 -7.63 1.23 18.89
CA ASN A 38 -6.90 0.75 20.08
C ASN A 38 -6.46 -0.71 19.99
N GLU A 39 -6.92 -1.48 18.99
CA GLU A 39 -6.65 -2.91 18.89
C GLU A 39 -6.21 -3.30 17.49
N PHE A 40 -5.12 -4.06 17.44
CA PHE A 40 -4.52 -4.53 16.19
C PHE A 40 -4.17 -6.01 16.30
N LEU A 41 -4.43 -6.77 15.26
CA LEU A 41 -3.94 -8.14 15.12
C LEU A 41 -2.60 -8.13 14.41
N CYS A 42 -1.68 -9.00 14.83
CA CYS A 42 -0.39 -9.13 14.17
C CYS A 42 0.17 -10.55 14.26
N THR A 43 1.00 -10.88 13.27
CA THR A 43 1.72 -12.16 13.24
C THR A 43 2.73 -12.26 14.36
N PRO A 44 2.98 -13.48 14.88
CA PRO A 44 3.98 -13.71 15.92
C PRO A 44 5.40 -13.65 15.36
N THR A 45 6.36 -13.38 16.25
CA THR A 45 7.79 -13.57 15.95
C THR A 45 8.17 -15.05 15.93
N GLY A 46 9.20 -15.40 15.17
CA GLY A 46 9.79 -16.74 15.17
C GLY A 46 8.96 -17.83 14.48
N VAL A 47 7.87 -17.47 13.79
CA VAL A 47 6.98 -18.40 13.11
C VAL A 47 6.98 -18.16 11.61
N SER A 48 7.14 -19.23 10.83
CA SER A 48 7.02 -19.17 9.37
C SER A 48 5.61 -18.77 8.95
N LYS A 49 5.52 -17.83 8.04
CA LYS A 49 4.23 -17.29 7.56
C LYS A 49 3.41 -18.34 6.81
N GLY A 50 4.07 -19.36 6.23
CA GLY A 50 3.40 -20.46 5.55
C GLY A 50 2.65 -21.43 6.46
N PHE A 51 2.95 -21.46 7.75
CA PHE A 51 2.48 -22.49 8.69
C PHE A 51 1.72 -21.94 9.90
N MET A 52 1.29 -20.69 9.83
CA MET A 52 0.50 -20.08 10.90
C MET A 52 -0.93 -20.63 10.96
N THR A 53 -1.45 -20.71 12.18
CA THR A 53 -2.87 -20.90 12.46
C THR A 53 -3.46 -19.68 13.19
N PRO A 54 -4.78 -19.51 13.23
CA PRO A 54 -5.41 -18.36 13.89
C PRO A 54 -5.00 -18.18 15.36
N GLU A 55 -4.69 -19.27 16.05
CA GLU A 55 -4.28 -19.29 17.46
C GLU A 55 -2.91 -18.64 17.67
N PHE A 56 -2.07 -18.54 16.63
CA PHE A 56 -0.75 -17.91 16.70
C PHE A 56 -0.80 -16.38 16.66
N ILE A 57 -1.91 -15.84 16.13
CA ILE A 57 -2.06 -14.39 15.89
C ILE A 57 -2.24 -13.67 17.23
N CYS A 58 -1.37 -12.69 17.46
CA CYS A 58 -1.38 -11.86 18.65
C CYS A 58 -2.29 -10.63 18.46
N LYS A 59 -2.81 -10.10 19.58
CA LYS A 59 -3.47 -8.81 19.63
C LYS A 59 -2.63 -7.82 20.42
N VAL A 60 -2.45 -6.62 19.89
CA VAL A 60 -1.67 -5.55 20.52
C VAL A 60 -2.47 -4.24 20.55
N ASP A 61 -2.06 -3.34 21.44
CA ASP A 61 -2.56 -1.98 21.50
C ASP A 61 -1.88 -1.04 20.47
N ALA A 62 -2.28 0.23 20.45
CA ALA A 62 -1.72 1.25 19.54
C ALA A 62 -0.23 1.56 19.80
N GLN A 63 0.33 1.14 20.91
CA GLN A 63 1.76 1.23 21.25
C GLN A 63 2.52 -0.05 20.90
N GLY A 64 1.82 -1.12 20.47
CA GLY A 64 2.40 -2.42 20.18
C GLY A 64 2.55 -3.33 21.41
N ASN A 65 1.98 -2.94 22.56
CA ASN A 65 1.99 -3.80 23.76
C ASN A 65 0.95 -4.92 23.61
N VAL A 66 1.25 -6.07 24.19
CA VAL A 66 0.40 -7.26 24.11
C VAL A 66 -0.89 -7.07 24.90
N ILE A 67 -2.04 -7.11 24.21
CA ILE A 67 -3.37 -7.26 24.82
C ILE A 67 -3.70 -8.73 25.02
N GLN A 68 -3.44 -9.54 23.98
CA GLN A 68 -3.73 -10.99 24.01
C GLN A 68 -2.75 -11.74 23.11
N ALA A 69 -2.18 -12.81 23.66
CA ALA A 69 -1.40 -13.79 22.93
C ALA A 69 -1.56 -15.17 23.62
N ASN A 70 -1.58 -16.23 22.84
CA ASN A 70 -1.56 -17.58 23.39
C ASN A 70 -0.17 -17.92 23.96
N PRO A 71 -0.07 -18.83 24.93
CA PRO A 71 1.21 -19.26 25.51
C PRO A 71 2.21 -19.68 24.42
N GLY A 72 3.44 -19.17 24.53
CA GLY A 72 4.51 -19.45 23.56
C GLY A 72 4.59 -18.49 22.37
N PHE A 73 3.61 -17.61 22.16
CA PHE A 73 3.62 -16.62 21.07
C PHE A 73 3.83 -15.20 21.61
N LYS A 74 4.58 -14.40 20.83
CA LYS A 74 4.81 -12.98 21.08
C LYS A 74 4.67 -12.24 19.75
N PRO A 75 4.18 -11.00 19.74
CA PRO A 75 4.13 -10.16 18.53
C PRO A 75 5.49 -10.09 17.83
N SER A 76 5.47 -9.90 16.52
CA SER A 76 6.68 -9.58 15.76
C SER A 76 7.40 -8.39 16.41
N SER A 77 8.71 -8.47 16.53
CA SER A 77 9.54 -7.35 17.03
C SER A 77 9.50 -6.10 16.14
N GLU A 78 9.07 -6.26 14.89
CA GLU A 78 8.92 -5.17 13.91
C GLU A 78 7.52 -4.53 13.93
N ILE A 79 6.67 -4.89 14.89
CA ILE A 79 5.34 -4.28 15.02
C ILE A 79 5.39 -2.75 15.16
N LYS A 80 6.49 -2.21 15.67
CA LYS A 80 6.75 -0.77 15.80
C LYS A 80 6.65 -0.04 14.46
N MET A 81 7.16 -0.65 13.40
CA MET A 81 7.08 -0.14 12.03
C MET A 81 5.62 -0.05 11.56
N HIS A 82 4.81 -1.08 11.83
CA HIS A 82 3.38 -1.08 11.50
C HIS A 82 2.62 -0.03 12.31
N MET A 83 2.91 0.09 13.60
CA MET A 83 2.26 1.10 14.46
C MET A 83 2.55 2.52 13.98
N ARG A 84 3.77 2.82 13.49
CA ARG A 84 4.10 4.11 12.89
C ARG A 84 3.23 4.39 11.66
N VAL A 85 3.00 3.38 10.80
CA VAL A 85 2.11 3.53 9.64
C VAL A 85 0.70 3.89 10.11
N TYR A 86 0.11 3.14 11.03
CA TYR A 86 -1.25 3.42 11.54
C TYR A 86 -1.37 4.79 12.21
N GLN A 87 -0.34 5.22 12.96
CA GLN A 87 -0.32 6.52 13.63
C GLN A 87 -0.33 7.69 12.64
N LYS A 88 0.40 7.56 11.52
CA LYS A 88 0.53 8.62 10.52
C LYS A 88 -0.51 8.53 9.39
N ARG A 89 -1.16 7.37 9.25
CA ARG A 89 -2.13 7.05 8.20
C ARG A 89 -3.39 6.44 8.81
N PRO A 90 -4.31 7.29 9.33
CA PRO A 90 -5.58 6.81 9.93
C PRO A 90 -6.47 6.02 8.95
N ASP A 91 -6.30 6.27 7.65
CA ASP A 91 -6.99 5.59 6.54
C ASP A 91 -6.53 4.13 6.31
N VAL A 92 -5.41 3.73 6.94
CA VAL A 92 -4.83 2.39 6.76
C VAL A 92 -5.49 1.39 7.70
N GLY A 93 -5.97 0.29 7.13
CA GLY A 93 -6.53 -0.85 7.86
C GLY A 93 -5.58 -2.05 7.96
N SER A 94 -4.55 -2.14 7.10
CA SER A 94 -3.60 -3.25 7.14
C SER A 94 -2.23 -2.88 6.59
N VAL A 95 -1.21 -3.55 7.13
CA VAL A 95 0.20 -3.42 6.75
C VAL A 95 0.80 -4.80 6.52
N VAL A 96 1.54 -4.95 5.41
CA VAL A 96 2.25 -6.18 5.03
C VAL A 96 3.72 -5.87 4.81
N HIS A 97 4.59 -6.59 5.52
CA HIS A 97 6.03 -6.59 5.32
C HIS A 97 6.51 -7.96 4.87
N ALA A 98 7.35 -7.98 3.86
CA ALA A 98 7.95 -9.18 3.31
C ALA A 98 9.33 -8.86 2.69
N HIS A 99 10.06 -9.93 2.32
CA HIS A 99 11.34 -9.84 1.63
C HIS A 99 11.23 -10.45 0.22
N PRO A 100 10.33 -9.93 -0.66
CA PRO A 100 10.16 -10.48 -1.99
C PRO A 100 11.47 -10.33 -2.77
N ILE A 101 11.86 -11.37 -3.50
CA ILE A 101 13.24 -11.55 -3.99
C ILE A 101 13.69 -10.38 -4.89
N TYR A 102 12.90 -10.01 -5.88
CA TYR A 102 13.28 -8.94 -6.81
C TYR A 102 13.21 -7.56 -6.16
N ALA A 103 12.15 -7.25 -5.44
CA ALA A 103 12.04 -5.97 -4.76
C ALA A 103 13.12 -5.78 -3.69
N THR A 104 13.45 -6.84 -2.94
CA THR A 104 14.54 -6.81 -1.96
C THR A 104 15.90 -6.67 -2.63
N SER A 105 16.10 -7.28 -3.81
CA SER A 105 17.33 -7.07 -4.60
C SER A 105 17.51 -5.61 -5.01
N PHE A 106 16.42 -4.93 -5.40
CA PHE A 106 16.46 -3.48 -5.67
C PHE A 106 16.75 -2.67 -4.41
N ALA A 107 16.16 -3.05 -3.27
CA ALA A 107 16.42 -2.42 -1.99
C ALA A 107 17.90 -2.56 -1.55
N ILE A 108 18.50 -3.74 -1.75
CA ILE A 108 19.93 -4.01 -1.49
C ILE A 108 20.83 -3.20 -2.43
N ALA A 109 20.43 -3.07 -3.69
CA ALA A 109 21.18 -2.31 -4.68
C ALA A 109 21.03 -0.78 -4.52
N GLY A 110 20.17 -0.30 -3.62
CA GLY A 110 19.88 1.13 -3.44
C GLY A 110 19.11 1.74 -4.61
N ILE A 111 18.36 0.94 -5.37
CA ILE A 111 17.66 1.38 -6.59
C ILE A 111 16.15 1.41 -6.34
N PRO A 112 15.50 2.58 -6.30
CA PRO A 112 14.05 2.66 -6.15
C PRO A 112 13.32 2.18 -7.42
N LEU A 113 12.06 1.79 -7.27
CA LEU A 113 11.21 1.39 -8.39
C LEU A 113 10.41 2.61 -8.88
N THR A 114 10.95 3.31 -9.88
CA THR A 114 10.43 4.61 -10.31
C THR A 114 10.13 4.70 -11.80
N GLN A 115 10.51 3.68 -12.58
CA GLN A 115 10.36 3.69 -14.03
C GLN A 115 8.94 3.29 -14.46
N PRO A 116 8.21 4.11 -15.21
CA PRO A 116 6.83 3.81 -15.63
C PRO A 116 6.83 2.84 -16.82
N ILE A 117 6.91 1.55 -16.54
CA ILE A 117 7.11 0.50 -17.54
C ILE A 117 5.88 -0.38 -17.80
N MET A 118 4.89 -0.35 -16.90
CA MET A 118 3.65 -1.11 -17.09
C MET A 118 2.45 -0.38 -16.48
N PRO A 119 1.25 -0.49 -17.11
CA PRO A 119 0.07 0.27 -16.69
C PRO A 119 -0.34 0.01 -15.25
N GLU A 120 -0.35 -1.26 -14.84
CA GLU A 120 -0.78 -1.68 -13.50
C GLU A 120 0.12 -1.10 -12.41
N ALA A 121 1.45 -1.09 -12.61
CA ALA A 121 2.38 -0.49 -11.66
C ALA A 121 2.17 1.03 -11.55
N VAL A 122 1.98 1.72 -12.68
CA VAL A 122 1.70 3.17 -12.71
C VAL A 122 0.37 3.48 -12.02
N ILE A 123 -0.67 2.71 -12.29
CA ILE A 123 -2.01 2.93 -11.71
C ILE A 123 -2.04 2.56 -10.22
N ALA A 124 -1.50 1.41 -9.82
CA ALA A 124 -1.63 0.91 -8.46
C ALA A 124 -0.61 1.54 -7.48
N LEU A 125 0.64 1.70 -7.91
CA LEU A 125 1.76 2.10 -7.05
C LEU A 125 2.27 3.51 -7.37
N GLY A 126 2.32 3.88 -8.64
CA GLY A 126 3.02 5.07 -9.13
C GLY A 126 4.53 4.84 -9.10
N CYS A 127 5.18 5.13 -7.99
CA CYS A 127 6.57 4.78 -7.73
C CYS A 127 6.73 4.22 -6.31
N VAL A 128 7.79 3.45 -6.08
CA VAL A 128 8.12 2.87 -4.78
C VAL A 128 9.52 3.37 -4.38
N PRO A 129 9.60 4.32 -3.44
CA PRO A 129 10.86 4.85 -2.95
C PRO A 129 11.60 3.85 -2.07
N ILE A 130 12.84 4.16 -1.70
CA ILE A 130 13.61 3.43 -0.69
C ILE A 130 13.70 4.28 0.57
N ALA A 131 13.29 3.73 1.71
CA ALA A 131 13.58 4.28 3.03
C ALA A 131 15.00 3.85 3.43
N GLU A 132 15.71 4.75 4.07
CA GLU A 132 17.08 4.54 4.54
C GLU A 132 17.14 3.34 5.49
N TYR A 133 18.31 2.69 5.52
CA TYR A 133 18.54 1.57 6.41
C TYR A 133 18.24 1.94 7.87
N GLY A 134 17.59 1.03 8.56
CA GLY A 134 17.39 1.06 10.00
C GLY A 134 17.56 -0.33 10.57
N THR A 135 18.13 -0.42 11.76
CA THR A 135 18.32 -1.70 12.48
C THR A 135 16.97 -2.31 12.82
N PRO A 136 16.69 -3.57 12.39
CA PRO A 136 15.43 -4.24 12.70
C PRO A 136 15.13 -4.26 14.20
N SER A 137 13.85 -4.19 14.55
CA SER A 137 13.34 -4.15 15.93
C SER A 137 13.63 -2.88 16.72
N THR A 138 14.34 -1.89 16.15
CA THR A 138 14.58 -0.56 16.75
C THR A 138 13.52 0.44 16.30
N MET A 139 13.70 1.72 16.67
CA MET A 139 12.87 2.82 16.17
C MET A 139 13.43 3.47 14.88
N GLU A 140 14.61 3.05 14.43
CA GLU A 140 15.22 3.61 13.22
C GLU A 140 14.37 3.40 11.97
N ILE A 141 13.85 2.16 11.77
CA ILE A 141 12.96 1.91 10.62
C ILE A 141 11.68 2.73 10.69
N PRO A 142 10.91 2.74 11.80
CA PRO A 142 9.76 3.62 11.96
C PRO A 142 10.05 5.10 11.66
N ASP A 143 11.18 5.62 12.15
CA ASP A 143 11.54 7.03 11.98
C ASP A 143 11.92 7.34 10.52
N ASN A 144 12.66 6.45 9.86
CA ASN A 144 13.04 6.60 8.45
C ASN A 144 11.84 6.50 7.49
N LEU A 145 10.76 5.82 7.90
CA LEU A 145 9.53 5.73 7.10
C LEU A 145 8.71 7.02 7.10
N GLU A 146 8.82 7.85 8.13
CA GLU A 146 7.86 8.91 8.41
C GLU A 146 7.67 9.88 7.24
N LYS A 147 8.75 10.24 6.56
CA LYS A 147 8.72 11.16 5.41
C LYS A 147 8.02 10.61 4.17
N TYR A 148 7.89 9.27 4.05
CA TYR A 148 7.25 8.63 2.90
C TYR A 148 5.75 8.40 3.10
N LEU A 149 5.29 8.25 4.34
CA LEU A 149 3.92 7.88 4.67
C LEU A 149 2.85 8.85 4.13
N PRO A 150 3.08 10.17 4.06
CA PRO A 150 2.10 11.09 3.48
C PRO A 150 1.86 10.91 1.98
N TYR A 151 2.80 10.30 1.25
CA TYR A 151 2.83 10.33 -0.21
C TYR A 151 2.69 8.97 -0.88
N PHE A 152 3.02 7.89 -0.18
CA PHE A 152 3.10 6.55 -0.76
C PHE A 152 2.30 5.53 0.04
N ASP A 153 1.99 4.39 -0.59
CA ASP A 153 1.39 3.22 0.03
C ASP A 153 2.30 1.98 -0.05
N ALA A 154 3.50 2.14 -0.58
CA ALA A 154 4.53 1.13 -0.65
C ALA A 154 5.91 1.78 -0.56
N VAL A 155 6.86 1.09 0.07
CA VAL A 155 8.24 1.55 0.26
C VAL A 155 9.16 0.33 0.25
N LEU A 156 10.32 0.44 -0.38
CA LEU A 156 11.43 -0.47 -0.16
C LEU A 156 12.19 -0.04 1.10
N LEU A 157 12.65 -1.01 1.88
CA LEU A 157 13.49 -0.79 3.05
C LEU A 157 14.94 -1.16 2.66
N GLU A 158 15.86 -0.21 2.70
CA GLU A 158 17.24 -0.41 2.29
C GLU A 158 17.88 -1.60 3.01
N ASN A 159 18.49 -2.53 2.24
CA ASN A 159 19.11 -3.76 2.71
C ASN A 159 18.18 -4.69 3.53
N HIS A 160 16.85 -4.57 3.38
CA HIS A 160 15.93 -5.32 4.23
C HIS A 160 14.81 -5.98 3.42
N GLY A 161 13.91 -5.22 2.82
CA GLY A 161 12.74 -5.78 2.14
C GLY A 161 11.78 -4.73 1.61
N ALA A 162 10.48 -5.04 1.64
CA ALA A 162 9.42 -4.14 1.21
C ALA A 162 8.31 -4.05 2.27
N LEU A 163 7.68 -2.88 2.35
CA LEU A 163 6.53 -2.61 3.20
C LEU A 163 5.41 -2.02 2.35
N THR A 164 4.20 -2.56 2.50
CA THR A 164 3.00 -2.06 1.83
C THR A 164 1.84 -1.92 2.80
N TRP A 165 0.95 -1.00 2.51
CA TRP A 165 -0.24 -0.77 3.34
C TRP A 165 -1.43 -0.33 2.50
N SER A 166 -2.64 -0.55 3.05
CA SER A 166 -3.89 -0.14 2.41
C SER A 166 -5.04 -0.11 3.42
N THR A 167 -6.22 0.20 2.94
CA THR A 167 -7.47 0.23 3.73
C THR A 167 -7.88 -1.14 4.27
N ASP A 168 -7.45 -2.22 3.62
CA ASP A 168 -7.73 -3.60 4.02
C ASP A 168 -6.58 -4.55 3.70
N LEU A 169 -6.63 -5.77 4.26
CA LEU A 169 -5.56 -6.75 4.17
C LEU A 169 -5.31 -7.25 2.74
N ASN A 170 -6.37 -7.50 1.97
CA ASN A 170 -6.22 -7.98 0.60
C ASN A 170 -5.58 -6.90 -0.28
N ALA A 171 -6.01 -5.65 -0.15
CA ALA A 171 -5.44 -4.54 -0.91
C ALA A 171 -3.97 -4.28 -0.54
N ALA A 172 -3.59 -4.39 0.75
CA ALA A 172 -2.20 -4.28 1.17
C ALA A 172 -1.33 -5.41 0.60
N TYR A 173 -1.85 -6.64 0.61
CA TYR A 173 -1.17 -7.80 0.01
C TYR A 173 -1.05 -7.69 -1.52
N MET A 174 -2.10 -7.26 -2.21
CA MET A 174 -2.04 -7.06 -3.67
C MET A 174 -1.00 -6.02 -4.07
N LYS A 175 -0.81 -4.97 -3.26
CA LYS A 175 0.29 -4.02 -3.45
C LYS A 175 1.65 -4.68 -3.29
N MET A 176 1.83 -5.60 -2.33
CA MET A 176 3.07 -6.36 -2.17
C MET A 176 3.35 -7.25 -3.38
N GLU A 177 2.34 -7.95 -3.90
CA GLU A 177 2.47 -8.70 -5.15
C GLU A 177 2.84 -7.80 -6.33
N SER A 178 2.21 -6.63 -6.44
CA SER A 178 2.49 -5.66 -7.51
C SER A 178 3.92 -5.10 -7.41
N VAL A 179 4.42 -4.83 -6.20
CA VAL A 179 5.80 -4.38 -5.98
C VAL A 179 6.79 -5.43 -6.47
N GLU A 180 6.61 -6.69 -6.07
CA GLU A 180 7.50 -7.78 -6.50
C GLU A 180 7.43 -8.01 -8.02
N PHE A 181 6.24 -8.06 -8.58
CA PHE A 181 6.06 -8.29 -10.01
C PHE A 181 6.66 -7.14 -10.85
N TYR A 182 6.45 -5.91 -10.42
CA TYR A 182 7.07 -4.75 -11.05
C TYR A 182 8.59 -4.80 -10.98
N ALA A 183 9.16 -5.11 -9.82
CA ALA A 183 10.60 -5.26 -9.64
C ALA A 183 11.18 -6.37 -10.55
N GLN A 184 10.50 -7.52 -10.64
CA GLN A 184 10.89 -8.63 -11.51
C GLN A 184 10.91 -8.21 -12.98
N LEU A 185 9.84 -7.57 -13.46
CA LEU A 185 9.76 -7.11 -14.84
C LEU A 185 10.82 -6.06 -15.16
N LEU A 186 11.06 -5.12 -14.24
CA LEU A 186 12.09 -4.10 -14.39
C LEU A 186 13.49 -4.73 -14.47
N TYR A 187 13.78 -5.68 -13.58
CA TYR A 187 15.06 -6.41 -13.60
C TYR A 187 15.25 -7.15 -14.93
N GLN A 188 14.27 -7.92 -15.37
CA GLN A 188 14.35 -8.68 -16.62
C GLN A 188 14.46 -7.77 -17.84
N SER A 189 13.71 -6.67 -17.89
CA SER A 189 13.80 -5.71 -19.00
C SER A 189 15.18 -5.06 -19.09
N LYS A 190 15.84 -4.80 -17.97
CA LYS A 190 17.23 -4.30 -17.95
C LYS A 190 18.21 -5.29 -18.58
N LEU A 191 18.02 -6.60 -18.39
CA LEU A 191 18.83 -7.65 -19.04
C LEU A 191 18.58 -7.72 -20.56
N LEU A 192 17.43 -7.29 -21.03
CA LEU A 192 17.06 -7.25 -22.46
C LEU A 192 17.49 -5.95 -23.16
N GLY A 193 18.26 -5.09 -22.49
CA GLY A 193 18.75 -3.84 -23.06
C GLY A 193 18.09 -2.58 -22.47
N GLY A 194 17.23 -2.74 -21.49
CA GLY A 194 16.54 -1.69 -20.79
C GLY A 194 15.06 -1.58 -21.14
N PRO A 195 14.24 -1.07 -20.20
CA PRO A 195 12.82 -0.92 -20.43
C PRO A 195 12.53 0.26 -21.36
N LYS A 196 11.46 0.15 -22.13
CA LYS A 196 10.84 1.28 -22.82
C LYS A 196 9.79 1.88 -21.89
N GLU A 197 10.09 3.04 -21.33
CA GLU A 197 9.19 3.76 -20.44
C GLU A 197 8.03 4.40 -21.19
N PHE A 198 6.91 4.59 -20.50
CA PHE A 198 5.81 5.43 -21.00
C PHE A 198 6.25 6.89 -21.06
N ASP A 199 5.80 7.57 -22.10
CA ASP A 199 5.89 9.03 -22.18
C ASP A 199 4.93 9.71 -21.19
N LYS A 200 5.14 11.00 -20.97
CA LYS A 200 4.34 11.83 -20.04
C LYS A 200 2.84 11.81 -20.37
N GLU A 201 2.48 11.79 -21.63
CA GLU A 201 1.09 11.81 -22.07
C GLU A 201 0.38 10.50 -21.71
N ASN A 202 1.03 9.37 -21.95
CA ASN A 202 0.48 8.06 -21.58
C ASN A 202 0.38 7.89 -20.05
N ILE A 203 1.36 8.37 -19.29
CA ILE A 203 1.28 8.36 -17.82
C ILE A 203 0.10 9.20 -17.34
N LYS A 204 -0.13 10.38 -17.92
CA LYS A 204 -1.29 11.22 -17.59
C LYS A 204 -2.61 10.47 -17.82
N LYS A 205 -2.75 9.74 -18.93
CA LYS A 205 -3.94 8.90 -19.22
C LYS A 205 -4.11 7.80 -18.16
N LEU A 206 -3.02 7.16 -17.73
CA LEU A 206 -3.07 6.13 -16.69
C LEU A 206 -3.49 6.73 -15.33
N TYR A 207 -3.04 7.91 -15.01
CA TYR A 207 -3.45 8.63 -13.80
C TYR A 207 -4.95 9.02 -13.84
N GLU A 208 -5.47 9.39 -15.01
CA GLU A 208 -6.90 9.62 -15.19
C GLU A 208 -7.73 8.37 -15.00
N ILE A 209 -7.24 7.21 -15.46
CA ILE A 209 -7.87 5.90 -15.22
C ILE A 209 -7.92 5.61 -13.72
N ARG A 210 -6.82 5.81 -13.00
CA ARG A 210 -6.81 5.65 -11.54
C ARG A 210 -7.87 6.52 -10.86
N ARG A 211 -7.98 7.80 -11.24
CA ARG A 211 -9.00 8.70 -10.68
C ARG A 211 -10.42 8.23 -10.97
N LYS A 212 -10.69 7.78 -12.21
CA LYS A 212 -11.99 7.22 -12.59
C LYS A 212 -12.37 5.97 -11.81
N PHE A 213 -11.38 5.16 -11.43
CA PHE A 213 -11.62 3.98 -10.60
C PHE A 213 -11.79 4.30 -9.11
N GLY A 214 -11.61 5.56 -8.70
CA GLY A 214 -11.73 5.95 -7.30
C GLY A 214 -10.78 5.18 -6.37
N MET A 215 -9.62 4.76 -6.86
CA MET A 215 -8.70 3.92 -6.07
C MET A 215 -8.22 4.66 -4.81
N PRO A 216 -8.40 4.07 -3.63
CA PRO A 216 -8.01 4.70 -2.38
C PRO A 216 -6.49 4.74 -2.21
N GLY A 217 -6.06 5.52 -1.20
CA GLY A 217 -4.67 5.59 -0.76
C GLY A 217 -3.87 6.72 -1.40
N LYS A 218 -2.59 6.78 -1.06
CA LYS A 218 -1.67 7.79 -1.56
C LYS A 218 -1.04 7.35 -2.87
N HIS A 219 -0.89 8.30 -3.78
CA HIS A 219 -0.33 8.03 -5.10
C HIS A 219 0.01 9.35 -5.78
N PRO A 220 1.05 9.42 -6.61
CA PRO A 220 1.40 10.63 -7.37
C PRO A 220 0.23 11.25 -8.14
N ALA A 221 -0.65 10.43 -8.71
CA ALA A 221 -1.82 10.90 -9.43
C ALA A 221 -2.88 11.60 -8.57
N ASN A 222 -2.87 11.37 -7.26
CA ASN A 222 -3.82 11.96 -6.32
C ASN A 222 -3.28 13.26 -5.69
N LEU A 223 -2.04 13.64 -5.99
CA LEU A 223 -1.47 14.88 -5.47
C LEU A 223 -2.04 16.06 -6.23
N CYS A 224 -2.51 17.03 -5.51
CA CYS A 224 -2.93 18.30 -6.09
C CYS A 224 -1.70 19.06 -6.60
N GLN A 225 -1.78 19.59 -7.79
CA GLN A 225 -0.71 20.37 -8.41
C GLN A 225 -0.89 21.88 -8.22
N ASN A 226 -1.78 22.28 -7.33
CA ASN A 226 -2.03 23.67 -7.03
C ASN A 226 -0.87 24.27 -6.24
N LYS A 227 -0.17 25.26 -6.81
CA LYS A 227 1.01 25.88 -6.24
C LYS A 227 0.72 26.71 -4.99
N ASP A 228 -0.51 27.12 -4.79
CA ASP A 228 -0.87 28.15 -3.81
C ASP A 228 -1.40 27.59 -2.48
N GLY A 229 -1.44 26.27 -2.30
CA GLY A 229 -1.64 25.61 -1.00
C GLY A 229 -2.93 25.94 -0.23
N VAL A 230 -3.81 26.77 -0.80
CA VAL A 230 -5.00 27.25 -0.12
C VAL A 230 -6.22 26.52 -0.65
N ASN A 231 -6.87 25.74 0.21
CA ASN A 231 -8.21 25.13 0.01
C ASN A 231 -8.33 23.96 -0.98
N CYS A 232 -7.37 23.07 -1.11
CA CYS A 232 -7.60 21.82 -1.83
C CYS A 232 -8.17 20.74 -0.89
N HIS A 233 -9.44 20.38 -1.07
CA HIS A 233 -10.12 19.36 -0.26
C HIS A 233 -10.00 17.94 -0.83
N ASN A 234 -9.52 17.76 -2.05
CA ASN A 234 -9.53 16.47 -2.76
C ASN A 234 -8.30 15.59 -2.55
N CYS A 235 -7.22 16.11 -1.97
CA CYS A 235 -5.96 15.37 -1.80
C CYS A 235 -5.64 15.00 -0.35
N GLY A 236 -6.59 15.16 0.57
CA GLY A 236 -6.37 14.89 2.00
C GLY A 236 -5.27 15.75 2.64
N GLY A 237 -5.04 16.95 2.13
CA GLY A 237 -4.07 17.91 2.68
C GLY A 237 -2.63 17.78 2.17
N ALA A 238 -2.35 16.84 1.25
CA ALA A 238 -1.00 16.63 0.69
C ALA A 238 -0.72 17.54 -0.52
N CYS A 239 -1.06 18.82 -0.44
CA CYS A 239 -0.98 19.77 -1.58
C CYS A 239 0.39 20.41 -1.79
N HIS A 240 1.43 20.02 -1.06
CA HIS A 240 2.75 20.62 -1.21
C HIS A 240 3.61 19.83 -2.20
N ASN A 241 3.57 20.22 -3.47
CA ASN A 241 4.36 19.62 -4.55
C ASN A 241 5.88 19.68 -4.33
N GLU A 242 6.34 20.63 -3.54
CA GLU A 242 7.79 20.82 -3.30
C GLU A 242 8.38 19.66 -2.50
N ASP A 243 7.66 19.18 -1.48
CA ASP A 243 8.12 18.08 -0.64
C ASP A 243 8.21 16.76 -1.40
N TYR A 244 7.42 16.62 -2.45
CA TYR A 244 7.37 15.42 -3.28
C TYR A 244 8.57 15.33 -4.25
N LYS A 245 9.13 16.45 -4.67
CA LYS A 245 10.27 16.53 -5.59
C LYS A 245 11.56 15.99 -4.96
N GLN A 246 11.62 15.88 -3.63
CA GLN A 246 12.77 15.32 -2.93
C GLN A 246 12.96 13.82 -3.14
N PHE A 247 11.91 13.09 -3.57
CA PHE A 247 11.96 11.65 -3.72
C PHE A 247 12.50 11.23 -5.10
N PRO A 248 13.44 10.26 -5.14
CA PRO A 248 13.98 9.75 -6.39
C PRO A 248 12.86 9.22 -7.31
N GLY A 249 12.94 9.56 -8.60
CA GLY A 249 12.02 9.08 -9.63
C GLY A 249 10.74 9.87 -9.81
N TYR A 250 10.48 10.87 -8.99
CA TYR A 250 9.44 11.85 -9.30
C TYR A 250 9.99 12.92 -10.25
N GLN A 251 10.33 12.50 -11.47
CA GLN A 251 10.90 13.39 -12.49
C GLN A 251 9.85 13.99 -13.42
N TYR A 252 8.58 13.63 -13.20
CA TYR A 252 7.51 14.10 -14.05
C TYR A 252 6.93 15.37 -13.44
N ASP A 253 7.25 16.51 -14.00
CA ASP A 253 6.52 17.76 -13.80
C ASP A 253 5.08 17.58 -14.34
N PHE A 254 4.26 16.85 -13.58
CA PHE A 254 2.82 16.84 -13.78
C PHE A 254 2.23 18.15 -13.26
N VAL A 255 2.77 19.26 -13.72
CA VAL A 255 2.14 20.54 -13.54
C VAL A 255 0.91 20.55 -14.46
N GLY A 256 -0.16 19.92 -14.01
CA GLY A 256 -1.46 20.12 -14.58
C GLY A 256 -1.83 21.58 -14.37
N LYS A 257 -2.05 22.30 -15.45
CA LYS A 257 -2.59 23.67 -15.39
C LYS A 257 -4.03 23.70 -14.87
N ASP A 258 -4.65 22.55 -14.69
CA ASP A 258 -6.08 22.42 -14.43
C ASP A 258 -6.31 21.60 -13.17
N CYS A 259 -5.97 22.17 -12.03
CA CYS A 259 -6.64 21.79 -10.81
C CYS A 259 -8.00 22.50 -10.81
N ASP A 260 -9.07 21.79 -11.15
CA ASP A 260 -10.45 22.29 -11.04
C ASP A 260 -10.90 22.43 -9.58
N CYS A 261 -10.01 22.82 -8.69
CA CYS A 261 -10.32 23.04 -7.28
C CYS A 261 -11.27 24.22 -7.05
N ASP A 262 -11.43 25.08 -8.05
CA ASP A 262 -12.31 26.26 -8.01
C ASP A 262 -13.69 26.02 -8.65
N LYS A 263 -13.95 24.82 -9.19
CA LYS A 263 -15.26 24.50 -9.76
C LYS A 263 -15.95 23.49 -8.85
N ASP A 264 -16.92 24.01 -8.12
CA ASP A 264 -17.94 23.30 -7.35
C ASP A 264 -17.49 22.68 -6.03
N ALA A 265 -17.33 23.53 -5.02
CA ALA A 265 -17.65 23.14 -3.65
C ALA A 265 -19.17 22.90 -3.53
N ALA A 266 -19.66 21.82 -4.15
CA ALA A 266 -20.95 21.26 -3.82
C ALA A 266 -20.78 20.41 -2.55
N PRO A 267 -21.69 20.51 -1.57
CA PRO A 267 -21.59 19.76 -0.32
C PRO A 267 -21.56 18.27 -0.61
N ALA A 268 -20.79 17.53 0.19
CA ALA A 268 -20.74 16.08 0.18
C ALA A 268 -22.18 15.52 0.26
N ALA A 269 -22.76 15.21 -0.89
CA ALA A 269 -24.06 14.60 -1.02
C ALA A 269 -23.86 13.11 -1.20
N ASP A 270 -24.19 12.39 -0.14
CA ASP A 270 -24.79 11.05 -0.14
C ASP A 270 -24.25 10.05 -1.20
N THR A 271 -22.96 9.66 -1.08
CA THR A 271 -22.37 8.62 -1.92
C THR A 271 -23.06 7.27 -1.78
N ALA A 272 -23.74 7.00 -0.65
CA ALA A 272 -24.44 5.74 -0.40
C ALA A 272 -25.69 5.53 -1.28
N LYS A 273 -26.32 6.61 -1.77
CA LYS A 273 -27.46 6.49 -2.70
C LYS A 273 -27.01 6.22 -4.13
N ASN A 274 -25.92 6.82 -4.57
CA ASN A 274 -25.38 6.60 -5.92
C ASN A 274 -24.87 5.17 -6.12
N ASP A 275 -24.26 4.57 -5.11
CA ASP A 275 -23.74 3.21 -5.20
C ASP A 275 -24.86 2.16 -5.28
N ALA A 276 -25.96 2.35 -4.57
CA ALA A 276 -27.12 1.45 -4.63
C ALA A 276 -27.82 1.50 -6.00
N GLU A 277 -27.96 2.67 -6.60
CA GLU A 277 -28.53 2.84 -7.94
C GLU A 277 -27.61 2.27 -9.03
N LEU A 278 -26.30 2.46 -8.92
CA LEU A 278 -25.32 1.91 -9.83
C LEU A 278 -25.26 0.38 -9.77
N VAL A 279 -25.29 -0.19 -8.58
CA VAL A 279 -25.36 -1.65 -8.37
C VAL A 279 -26.65 -2.22 -8.96
N ALA A 280 -27.79 -1.56 -8.74
CA ALA A 280 -29.07 -1.98 -9.32
C ALA A 280 -29.05 -1.93 -10.87
N GLN A 281 -28.44 -0.91 -11.46
CA GLN A 281 -28.32 -0.76 -12.89
C GLN A 281 -27.41 -1.81 -13.53
N ILE A 282 -26.25 -2.10 -12.91
CA ILE A 282 -25.32 -3.15 -13.33
C ILE A 282 -25.97 -4.52 -13.21
N THR A 283 -26.65 -4.80 -12.09
CA THR A 283 -27.37 -6.06 -11.87
C THR A 283 -28.43 -6.28 -12.95
N LYS A 284 -29.20 -5.25 -13.28
CA LYS A 284 -30.23 -5.30 -14.33
C LYS A 284 -29.64 -5.57 -15.73
N GLN A 285 -28.49 -4.98 -16.05
CA GLN A 285 -27.78 -5.24 -17.31
C GLN A 285 -27.24 -6.65 -17.39
N VAL A 286 -26.63 -7.16 -16.32
CA VAL A 286 -26.11 -8.53 -16.25
C VAL A 286 -27.23 -9.55 -16.35
N MET A 287 -28.35 -9.37 -15.65
CA MET A 287 -29.49 -10.24 -15.73
C MET A 287 -30.12 -10.25 -17.15
N ALA A 288 -30.20 -9.09 -17.80
CA ALA A 288 -30.66 -9.01 -19.18
C ALA A 288 -29.77 -9.75 -20.17
N GLN A 289 -28.43 -9.69 -19.99
CA GLN A 289 -27.46 -10.42 -20.81
C GLN A 289 -27.52 -11.94 -20.57
N LEU A 290 -27.85 -12.36 -19.36
CA LEU A 290 -27.98 -13.78 -19.00
C LEU A 290 -29.38 -14.36 -19.29
N GLY A 291 -30.32 -13.56 -19.83
CA GLY A 291 -31.69 -14.00 -20.14
C GLY A 291 -32.55 -14.33 -18.90
N LEU A 292 -32.12 -13.82 -17.73
CA LEU A 292 -32.83 -13.97 -16.46
C LEU A 292 -33.82 -12.81 -16.26
N LYS A 293 -35.07 -13.12 -15.88
CA LYS A 293 -36.11 -12.13 -15.57
C LYS A 293 -36.11 -11.78 -14.10
#